data_1c1402253bb7a2d4e9816f69e86a0281
#
_entry.id   1c1402253bb7a2d4e9816f69e86a0281
#
_cell.length_a   1.000
_cell.length_b   1.000
_cell.length_c   1.000
_cell.angle_alpha   90.00
_cell.angle_beta   90.00
_cell.angle_gamma   90.00
#
_symmetry.space_group_name_H-M   'P 1'
#
loop_
_entity.id
_entity.type
_entity.pdbx_description
1 polymer ?
#
loop_
_entity_poly.entity_id
_entity_poly.type
_entity_poly.pdbx_seq_one_letter_code
_entity_poly.pdbx_strand_id
1 'polypeptide(L)'
;MNRYSLAFLASFSLFISFLSLLNIIYSYYFNLYLNLNSYFPSLIIPLILGITLFFFKNKNLKLSIYNKIITIIIGYTIFPILISLPYYFSIYNISFIDSYFEAISGFTSTGFSIFDNIKHLDQSLILWRSTSQWIGGLYFLFSIIILIDIFDDNLKKSITNFFSFNSSEILKQSMKIFIIYLSLTIFIYFVLKIINFRDFDAFNFALTIISSGGFKPLNEIDYILNSNFKIYIFSFLLLISFFSIFLIYNLIFLKNRYLNFFTEDYYLLLYFITVTFILFVFFNENNFPLLFLGITTSISNIGIYFSDSKFDLTFIFLIFVIIGGSLLSTSSGIRFFKIFTLFKFTKNELLSYTKPKQVFLSKVSFNESKINYSVINKYFL
;
A
#
# COMPACT_ATOMS: atom_id res chain seq x y z
N MET A 1 11.28 -21.66 14.30
CA MET A 1 10.18 -20.82 13.77
C MET A 1 8.90 -21.26 14.44
N ASN A 2 8.16 -20.36 15.12
CA ASN A 2 6.96 -20.72 15.87
C ASN A 2 5.76 -20.88 14.92
N ARG A 3 4.87 -21.83 15.22
CA ARG A 3 3.82 -22.32 14.32
C ARG A 3 2.65 -21.34 14.02
N TYR A 4 2.48 -20.21 14.72
CA TYR A 4 1.59 -19.11 14.28
C TYR A 4 2.17 -18.33 13.09
N SER A 5 3.51 -18.18 13.06
CA SER A 5 4.22 -17.60 11.94
C SER A 5 4.05 -18.43 10.67
N LEU A 6 4.06 -19.76 10.82
CA LEU A 6 3.82 -20.71 9.72
C LEU A 6 2.38 -20.61 9.18
N ALA A 7 1.37 -20.41 10.06
CA ALA A 7 0.00 -20.24 9.62
C ALA A 7 -0.21 -18.95 8.80
N PHE A 8 0.49 -17.87 9.14
CA PHE A 8 0.44 -16.63 8.39
C PHE A 8 1.06 -16.81 6.99
N LEU A 9 2.25 -17.41 6.91
CA LEU A 9 2.88 -17.72 5.63
C LEU A 9 2.05 -18.72 4.81
N ALA A 10 1.47 -19.74 5.45
CA ALA A 10 0.57 -20.68 4.80
C ALA A 10 -0.65 -20.00 4.17
N SER A 11 -1.30 -19.09 4.90
CA SER A 11 -2.49 -18.38 4.38
C SER A 11 -2.19 -17.55 3.14
N PHE A 12 -1.06 -16.82 3.13
CA PHE A 12 -0.66 -16.05 1.95
C PHE A 12 -0.19 -16.92 0.79
N SER A 13 0.47 -18.04 1.07
CA SER A 13 0.85 -19.00 0.03
C SER A 13 -0.40 -19.59 -0.65
N LEU A 14 -1.41 -20.01 0.12
CA LEU A 14 -2.68 -20.48 -0.42
C LEU A 14 -3.41 -19.38 -1.19
N PHE A 15 -3.29 -18.13 -0.75
CA PHE A 15 -3.92 -17.01 -1.43
C PHE A 15 -3.25 -16.70 -2.78
N ILE A 16 -1.93 -16.80 -2.90
CA ILE A 16 -1.21 -16.69 -4.18
C ILE A 16 -1.67 -17.81 -5.13
N SER A 17 -1.78 -19.05 -4.64
CA SER A 17 -2.30 -20.17 -5.42
C SER A 17 -3.72 -19.91 -5.93
N PHE A 18 -4.60 -19.36 -5.07
CA PHE A 18 -5.96 -18.99 -5.44
C PHE A 18 -5.99 -17.90 -6.53
N LEU A 19 -5.15 -16.86 -6.43
CA LEU A 19 -5.05 -15.83 -7.47
C LEU A 19 -4.52 -16.39 -8.79
N SER A 20 -3.59 -17.33 -8.74
CA SER A 20 -3.11 -18.04 -9.94
C SER A 20 -4.24 -18.84 -10.59
N LEU A 21 -5.06 -19.52 -9.80
CA LEU A 21 -6.25 -20.24 -10.31
C LEU A 21 -7.24 -19.27 -10.96
N LEU A 22 -7.51 -18.12 -10.36
CA LEU A 22 -8.37 -17.11 -10.97
C LEU A 22 -7.81 -16.62 -12.31
N ASN A 23 -6.48 -16.45 -12.41
CA ASN A 23 -5.85 -16.03 -13.65
C ASN A 23 -5.90 -17.11 -14.73
N ILE A 24 -5.81 -18.39 -14.36
CA ILE A 24 -6.04 -19.53 -15.29
C ILE A 24 -7.48 -19.50 -15.81
N ILE A 25 -8.47 -19.33 -14.93
CA ILE A 25 -9.89 -19.25 -15.32
C ILE A 25 -10.12 -18.05 -16.24
N TYR A 26 -9.55 -16.89 -15.92
CA TYR A 26 -9.62 -15.70 -16.76
C TYR A 26 -9.01 -15.95 -18.15
N SER A 27 -7.81 -16.52 -18.20
CA SER A 27 -7.12 -16.83 -19.46
C SER A 27 -7.91 -17.80 -20.32
N TYR A 28 -8.52 -18.81 -19.71
CA TYR A 28 -9.35 -19.78 -20.41
C TYR A 28 -10.65 -19.15 -20.95
N TYR A 29 -11.32 -18.33 -20.14
CA TYR A 29 -12.58 -17.68 -20.52
C TYR A 29 -12.41 -16.69 -21.69
N PHE A 30 -11.30 -15.94 -21.72
CA PHE A 30 -11.01 -14.97 -22.78
C PHE A 30 -10.14 -15.52 -23.91
N ASN A 31 -9.92 -16.84 -23.96
CA ASN A 31 -9.09 -17.52 -24.99
C ASN A 31 -7.63 -17.00 -25.05
N LEU A 32 -7.07 -16.59 -23.93
CA LEU A 32 -5.69 -16.11 -23.80
C LEU A 32 -4.75 -17.28 -23.49
N TYR A 33 -4.49 -18.13 -24.47
CA TYR A 33 -3.74 -19.38 -24.26
C TYR A 33 -2.22 -19.22 -24.27
N LEU A 34 -1.69 -18.07 -24.71
CA LEU A 34 -0.24 -17.84 -24.87
C LEU A 34 0.57 -18.15 -23.62
N ASN A 35 0.13 -17.64 -22.46
CA ASN A 35 0.83 -17.81 -21.19
C ASN A 35 0.07 -18.70 -20.18
N LEU A 36 -0.98 -19.40 -20.61
CA LEU A 36 -1.83 -20.19 -19.72
C LEU A 36 -1.03 -21.23 -18.93
N ASN A 37 -0.09 -21.90 -19.58
CA ASN A 37 0.73 -22.94 -18.95
C ASN A 37 1.69 -22.38 -17.89
N SER A 38 2.08 -21.11 -17.96
CA SER A 38 2.98 -20.49 -17.00
C SER A 38 2.37 -20.30 -15.60
N TYR A 39 1.03 -20.35 -15.50
CA TYR A 39 0.32 -20.20 -14.22
C TYR A 39 0.19 -21.50 -13.42
N PHE A 40 0.38 -22.69 -14.04
CA PHE A 40 0.28 -23.96 -13.32
C PHE A 40 1.37 -24.11 -12.23
N PRO A 41 2.65 -23.77 -12.46
CA PRO A 41 3.65 -23.79 -11.39
C PRO A 41 3.31 -22.85 -10.23
N SER A 42 2.81 -21.65 -10.52
CA SER A 42 2.40 -20.68 -9.49
C SER A 42 1.07 -21.05 -8.79
N LEU A 43 0.32 -22.01 -9.32
CA LEU A 43 -0.81 -22.61 -8.62
C LEU A 43 -0.33 -23.75 -7.72
N ILE A 44 0.44 -24.71 -8.27
CA ILE A 44 0.77 -25.96 -7.58
C ILE A 44 1.79 -25.74 -6.47
N ILE A 45 2.88 -25.02 -6.73
CA ILE A 45 3.98 -24.85 -5.76
C ILE A 45 3.50 -24.09 -4.50
N PRO A 46 2.80 -22.92 -4.60
CA PRO A 46 2.29 -22.24 -3.43
C PRO A 46 1.20 -23.05 -2.71
N LEU A 47 0.40 -23.86 -3.42
CA LEU A 47 -0.61 -24.72 -2.82
C LEU A 47 0.03 -25.78 -1.95
N ILE A 48 1.03 -26.52 -2.47
CA ILE A 48 1.77 -27.53 -1.71
C ILE A 48 2.46 -26.89 -0.49
N LEU A 49 3.15 -25.76 -0.70
CA LEU A 49 3.82 -25.03 0.37
C LEU A 49 2.83 -24.55 1.43
N GLY A 50 1.68 -24.02 1.03
CA GLY A 50 0.65 -23.58 1.96
C GLY A 50 0.06 -24.71 2.78
N ILE A 51 -0.24 -25.85 2.16
CA ILE A 51 -0.76 -27.05 2.84
C ILE A 51 0.28 -27.62 3.82
N THR A 52 1.53 -27.78 3.39
CA THR A 52 2.60 -28.30 4.26
C THR A 52 2.82 -27.42 5.47
N LEU A 53 2.92 -26.10 5.29
CA LEU A 53 3.05 -25.14 6.39
C LEU A 53 1.83 -25.17 7.33
N PHE A 54 0.63 -25.42 6.80
CA PHE A 54 -0.59 -25.50 7.59
C PHE A 54 -0.59 -26.75 8.52
N PHE A 55 -0.11 -27.91 8.04
CA PHE A 55 -0.01 -29.12 8.85
C PHE A 55 1.01 -28.98 10.00
N PHE A 56 2.05 -28.19 9.83
CA PHE A 56 3.04 -27.92 10.88
C PHE A 56 2.58 -26.87 11.91
N LYS A 57 1.34 -26.41 11.86
CA LYS A 57 0.75 -25.41 12.77
C LYS A 57 0.52 -25.95 14.19
N ASN A 58 1.12 -25.34 15.23
CA ASN A 58 0.85 -25.62 16.67
C ASN A 58 -0.02 -24.52 17.29
N LYS A 59 -0.96 -24.92 18.16
CA LYS A 59 -1.99 -24.01 18.67
C LYS A 59 -1.59 -23.12 19.85
N ASN A 60 -0.48 -23.35 20.56
CA ASN A 60 -0.33 -22.89 21.96
C ASN A 60 0.89 -22.00 22.30
N LEU A 61 1.53 -21.30 21.39
CA LEU A 61 2.70 -20.47 21.73
C LEU A 61 2.48 -19.01 21.36
N LYS A 62 2.61 -18.10 22.34
CA LYS A 62 2.70 -16.65 22.07
C LYS A 62 3.95 -16.38 21.22
N LEU A 63 3.81 -15.67 20.10
CA LEU A 63 4.92 -15.28 19.25
C LEU A 63 5.77 -14.24 19.96
N SER A 64 7.07 -14.48 20.08
CA SER A 64 8.01 -13.42 20.43
C SER A 64 8.08 -12.38 19.31
N ILE A 65 8.37 -11.12 19.63
CA ILE A 65 8.53 -10.03 18.67
C ILE A 65 9.53 -10.40 17.57
N TYR A 66 10.64 -11.03 17.96
CA TYR A 66 11.68 -11.49 17.04
C TYR A 66 11.12 -12.46 15.97
N ASN A 67 10.34 -13.46 16.41
CA ASN A 67 9.74 -14.41 15.48
C ASN A 67 8.73 -13.75 14.52
N LYS A 68 8.00 -12.69 14.95
CA LYS A 68 7.10 -11.93 14.10
C LYS A 68 7.89 -11.20 12.99
N ILE A 69 8.98 -10.51 13.35
CA ILE A 69 9.85 -9.82 12.40
C ILE A 69 10.43 -10.78 11.36
N ILE A 70 11.01 -11.90 11.81
CA ILE A 70 11.56 -12.91 10.90
C ILE A 70 10.50 -13.46 9.95
N THR A 71 9.30 -13.73 10.45
CA THR A 71 8.19 -14.24 9.60
C THR A 71 7.86 -13.27 8.47
N ILE A 72 7.80 -11.98 8.77
CA ILE A 72 7.51 -10.96 7.77
C ILE A 72 8.63 -10.85 6.74
N ILE A 73 9.89 -10.85 7.18
CA ILE A 73 11.04 -10.81 6.27
C ILE A 73 11.04 -12.03 5.34
N ILE A 74 10.81 -13.22 5.89
CA ILE A 74 10.73 -14.47 5.11
C ILE A 74 9.59 -14.36 4.07
N GLY A 75 8.45 -13.79 4.42
CA GLY A 75 7.38 -13.59 3.44
C GLY A 75 7.76 -12.64 2.32
N TYR A 76 8.44 -11.52 2.62
CA TYR A 76 8.94 -10.60 1.58
C TYR A 76 10.02 -11.20 0.67
N THR A 77 10.65 -12.31 1.06
CA THR A 77 11.60 -13.03 0.20
C THR A 77 10.95 -14.19 -0.56
N ILE A 78 10.12 -15.00 0.10
CA ILE A 78 9.54 -16.22 -0.50
C ILE A 78 8.39 -15.89 -1.46
N PHE A 79 7.47 -14.97 -1.09
CA PHE A 79 6.30 -14.72 -1.94
C PHE A 79 6.65 -14.13 -3.30
N PRO A 80 7.62 -13.20 -3.45
CA PRO A 80 8.07 -12.79 -4.77
C PRO A 80 8.64 -13.92 -5.62
N ILE A 81 9.31 -14.93 -5.01
CA ILE A 81 9.75 -16.12 -5.75
C ILE A 81 8.55 -16.90 -6.33
N LEU A 82 7.48 -17.07 -5.53
CA LEU A 82 6.27 -17.74 -6.00
C LEU A 82 5.53 -16.93 -7.09
N ILE A 83 5.52 -15.61 -6.95
CA ILE A 83 4.90 -14.68 -7.90
C ILE A 83 5.74 -14.56 -9.19
N SER A 84 7.05 -14.79 -9.15
CA SER A 84 7.93 -14.72 -10.33
C SER A 84 7.73 -15.89 -11.31
N LEU A 85 7.13 -16.99 -10.89
CA LEU A 85 6.98 -18.20 -11.72
C LEU A 85 6.25 -17.94 -13.04
N PRO A 86 5.10 -17.22 -13.11
CA PRO A 86 4.45 -16.93 -14.38
C PRO A 86 5.30 -16.08 -15.31
N TYR A 87 6.11 -15.15 -14.80
CA TYR A 87 7.03 -14.37 -15.63
C TYR A 87 8.13 -15.24 -16.22
N TYR A 88 8.75 -16.08 -15.38
CA TYR A 88 9.85 -16.97 -15.77
C TYR A 88 9.42 -18.00 -16.81
N PHE A 89 8.25 -18.62 -16.63
CA PHE A 89 7.71 -19.62 -17.56
C PHE A 89 6.91 -19.00 -18.72
N SER A 90 6.86 -17.67 -18.84
CA SER A 90 6.18 -17.00 -19.95
C SER A 90 6.91 -17.19 -21.27
N ILE A 91 6.19 -16.97 -22.36
CA ILE A 91 6.76 -16.99 -23.73
C ILE A 91 7.80 -15.91 -23.98
N TYR A 92 7.93 -14.93 -23.08
CA TYR A 92 8.85 -13.78 -23.23
C TYR A 92 10.31 -14.10 -22.90
N ASN A 93 10.64 -15.34 -22.51
CA ASN A 93 11.99 -15.81 -22.22
C ASN A 93 12.76 -14.90 -21.22
N ILE A 94 12.09 -14.49 -20.17
CA ILE A 94 12.65 -13.60 -19.14
C ILE A 94 13.60 -14.41 -18.23
N SER A 95 14.75 -13.86 -17.90
CA SER A 95 15.65 -14.48 -16.93
C SER A 95 14.98 -14.62 -15.55
N PHE A 96 15.45 -15.58 -14.74
CA PHE A 96 14.92 -15.74 -13.37
C PHE A 96 15.14 -14.49 -12.51
N ILE A 97 16.28 -13.82 -12.69
CA ILE A 97 16.61 -12.58 -11.95
C ILE A 97 15.65 -11.48 -12.31
N ASP A 98 15.38 -11.26 -13.60
CA ASP A 98 14.45 -10.25 -14.07
C ASP A 98 13.01 -10.57 -13.66
N SER A 99 12.61 -11.84 -13.75
CA SER A 99 11.30 -12.33 -13.29
C SER A 99 11.11 -12.08 -11.78
N TYR A 100 12.15 -12.32 -10.99
CA TYR A 100 12.13 -12.04 -9.56
C TYR A 100 12.11 -10.54 -9.27
N PHE A 101 12.85 -9.73 -10.05
CA PHE A 101 12.82 -8.28 -9.94
C PHE A 101 11.42 -7.72 -10.19
N GLU A 102 10.74 -8.15 -11.27
CA GLU A 102 9.36 -7.75 -11.56
C GLU A 102 8.41 -8.16 -10.43
N ALA A 103 8.55 -9.39 -9.93
CA ALA A 103 7.73 -9.93 -8.86
C ALA A 103 7.94 -9.19 -7.53
N ILE A 104 9.19 -8.90 -7.13
CA ILE A 104 9.48 -8.17 -5.89
C ILE A 104 9.02 -6.71 -6.01
N SER A 105 9.24 -6.08 -7.16
CA SER A 105 8.75 -4.72 -7.44
C SER A 105 7.23 -4.64 -7.36
N GLY A 106 6.52 -5.64 -7.89
CA GLY A 106 5.08 -5.76 -7.74
C GLY A 106 4.67 -5.95 -6.28
N PHE A 107 5.21 -6.97 -5.62
CA PHE A 107 4.82 -7.34 -4.26
C PHE A 107 5.16 -6.28 -3.20
N THR A 108 6.23 -5.52 -3.38
CA THR A 108 6.58 -4.39 -2.50
C THR A 108 5.91 -3.08 -2.90
N SER A 109 5.07 -3.10 -3.94
CA SER A 109 4.42 -1.90 -4.50
C SER A 109 5.42 -0.81 -4.88
N THR A 110 6.61 -1.19 -5.37
CA THR A 110 7.66 -0.25 -5.81
C THR A 110 7.35 0.31 -7.20
N GLY A 111 6.80 -0.52 -8.10
CA GLY A 111 6.33 -0.09 -9.41
C GLY A 111 7.39 0.02 -10.52
N PHE A 112 8.66 -0.31 -10.26
CA PHE A 112 9.66 -0.44 -11.31
C PHE A 112 9.43 -1.71 -12.13
N SER A 113 9.55 -1.63 -13.44
CA SER A 113 9.27 -2.72 -14.36
C SER A 113 10.43 -2.97 -15.32
N ILE A 114 10.63 -4.24 -15.66
CA ILE A 114 11.52 -4.67 -16.74
C ILE A 114 10.87 -4.51 -18.13
N PHE A 115 9.55 -4.33 -18.16
CA PHE A 115 8.80 -4.21 -19.40
C PHE A 115 8.69 -2.75 -19.83
N ASP A 116 9.39 -2.36 -20.88
CA ASP A 116 9.34 -1.01 -21.45
C ASP A 116 7.99 -0.74 -22.12
N ASN A 117 7.40 -1.74 -22.79
CA ASN A 117 6.16 -1.58 -23.53
C ASN A 117 5.13 -2.63 -23.12
N ILE A 118 4.11 -2.18 -22.38
CA ILE A 118 3.03 -3.02 -21.87
C ILE A 118 2.08 -3.48 -22.98
N LYS A 119 2.01 -2.76 -24.12
CA LYS A 119 1.14 -3.12 -25.26
C LYS A 119 1.46 -4.51 -25.85
N HIS A 120 2.69 -4.98 -25.67
CA HIS A 120 3.12 -6.31 -26.16
C HIS A 120 2.89 -7.43 -25.15
N LEU A 121 2.46 -7.11 -23.94
CA LEU A 121 2.16 -8.11 -22.93
C LEU A 121 0.75 -8.70 -23.12
N ASP A 122 0.64 -10.00 -22.88
CA ASP A 122 -0.64 -10.67 -22.79
C ASP A 122 -1.48 -10.10 -21.61
N GLN A 123 -2.78 -9.95 -21.83
CA GLN A 123 -3.70 -9.41 -20.82
C GLN A 123 -3.67 -10.22 -19.52
N SER A 124 -3.49 -11.54 -19.61
CA SER A 124 -3.36 -12.38 -18.42
C SER A 124 -2.13 -12.02 -17.59
N LEU A 125 -1.03 -11.66 -18.23
CA LEU A 125 0.20 -11.25 -17.53
C LEU A 125 0.07 -9.84 -16.93
N ILE A 126 -0.63 -8.92 -17.62
CA ILE A 126 -0.95 -7.59 -17.06
C ILE A 126 -1.82 -7.74 -15.81
N LEU A 127 -2.82 -8.62 -15.84
CA LEU A 127 -3.65 -8.93 -14.68
C LEU A 127 -2.82 -9.51 -13.53
N TRP A 128 -1.89 -10.43 -13.82
CA TRP A 128 -0.98 -10.99 -12.82
C TRP A 128 -0.10 -9.92 -12.16
N ARG A 129 0.40 -8.96 -12.93
CA ARG A 129 1.17 -7.82 -12.42
C ARG A 129 0.36 -7.00 -11.42
N SER A 130 -0.85 -6.61 -11.77
CA SER A 130 -1.74 -5.83 -10.90
C SER A 130 -2.17 -6.61 -9.65
N THR A 131 -2.44 -7.91 -9.77
CA THR A 131 -2.77 -8.77 -8.62
C THR A 131 -1.59 -8.98 -7.70
N SER A 132 -0.35 -9.02 -8.22
CA SER A 132 0.87 -9.08 -7.40
C SER A 132 1.02 -7.86 -6.49
N GLN A 133 0.71 -6.66 -6.99
CA GLN A 133 0.70 -5.43 -6.19
C GLN A 133 -0.42 -5.46 -5.15
N TRP A 134 -1.61 -5.90 -5.54
CA TRP A 134 -2.76 -5.96 -4.66
C TRP A 134 -2.52 -6.87 -3.45
N ILE A 135 -1.98 -8.08 -3.66
CA ILE A 135 -1.63 -8.99 -2.57
C ILE A 135 -0.47 -8.45 -1.73
N GLY A 136 0.48 -7.76 -2.35
CA GLY A 136 1.60 -7.11 -1.65
C GLY A 136 1.14 -6.01 -0.69
N GLY A 137 0.24 -5.13 -1.12
CA GLY A 137 -0.39 -4.12 -0.28
C GLY A 137 -1.19 -4.73 0.89
N LEU A 138 -1.92 -5.82 0.64
CA LEU A 138 -2.62 -6.56 1.68
C LEU A 138 -1.64 -7.21 2.67
N TYR A 139 -0.55 -7.82 2.18
CA TYR A 139 0.51 -8.39 3.02
C TYR A 139 1.14 -7.33 3.91
N PHE A 140 1.41 -6.15 3.37
CA PHE A 140 1.93 -5.02 4.14
C PHE A 140 0.99 -4.61 5.27
N LEU A 141 -0.30 -4.43 5.02
CA LEU A 141 -1.30 -4.08 6.05
C LEU A 141 -1.39 -5.14 7.15
N PHE A 142 -1.34 -6.42 6.79
CA PHE A 142 -1.33 -7.51 7.77
C PHE A 142 -0.03 -7.56 8.56
N SER A 143 1.09 -7.23 7.93
CA SER A 143 2.39 -7.13 8.60
C SER A 143 2.39 -6.07 9.70
N ILE A 144 1.77 -4.90 9.47
CA ILE A 144 1.62 -3.86 10.49
C ILE A 144 0.83 -4.39 11.69
N ILE A 145 -0.25 -5.16 11.47
CA ILE A 145 -1.04 -5.71 12.58
C ILE A 145 -0.24 -6.72 13.40
N ILE A 146 0.52 -7.58 12.74
CA ILE A 146 1.36 -8.57 13.42
C ILE A 146 2.44 -7.89 14.25
N LEU A 147 3.00 -6.79 13.74
CA LEU A 147 4.05 -6.00 14.38
C LEU A 147 3.53 -5.00 15.41
N ILE A 148 2.22 -4.87 15.57
CA ILE A 148 1.63 -3.84 16.45
C ILE A 148 2.11 -3.94 17.91
N ASP A 149 2.51 -5.14 18.35
CA ASP A 149 3.05 -5.33 19.70
C ASP A 149 4.45 -4.73 19.90
N ILE A 150 5.12 -4.27 18.82
CA ILE A 150 6.38 -3.52 18.90
C ILE A 150 6.11 -2.08 19.34
N PHE A 151 4.93 -1.56 19.02
CA PHE A 151 4.56 -0.20 19.38
C PHE A 151 4.22 -0.08 20.87
N ASP A 152 4.49 1.11 21.43
CA ASP A 152 4.14 1.44 22.80
C ASP A 152 2.62 1.31 23.05
N ASP A 153 2.24 0.96 24.28
CA ASP A 153 0.83 0.70 24.66
C ASP A 153 -0.08 1.91 24.38
N ASN A 154 0.42 3.12 24.44
CA ASN A 154 -0.34 4.32 24.12
C ASN A 154 -0.58 4.48 22.62
N LEU A 155 0.44 4.23 21.78
CA LEU A 155 0.29 4.18 20.33
C LEU A 155 -0.60 3.01 19.92
N LYS A 156 -0.39 1.87 20.53
CA LYS A 156 -1.22 0.70 20.35
C LYS A 156 -2.68 1.04 20.62
N LYS A 157 -3.03 1.71 21.72
CA LYS A 157 -4.39 2.17 22.00
C LYS A 157 -4.91 3.13 20.94
N SER A 158 -4.13 4.11 20.49
CA SER A 158 -4.58 5.08 19.48
C SER A 158 -4.82 4.45 18.11
N ILE A 159 -4.00 3.47 17.71
CA ILE A 159 -4.16 2.69 16.49
C ILE A 159 -5.31 1.68 16.66
N THR A 160 -5.50 1.16 17.86
CA THR A 160 -6.36 0.00 18.18
C THR A 160 -7.73 0.36 18.69
N ASN A 161 -8.05 1.62 18.86
CA ASN A 161 -9.44 2.01 19.10
C ASN A 161 -10.38 1.55 17.96
N PHE A 162 -9.78 1.25 16.78
CA PHE A 162 -10.45 0.50 15.70
C PHE A 162 -10.47 -1.02 15.90
N PHE A 163 -9.60 -1.54 16.77
CA PHE A 163 -9.38 -2.97 16.98
C PHE A 163 -9.46 -3.26 18.46
N SER A 164 -10.41 -4.08 18.89
CA SER A 164 -10.38 -4.70 20.22
C SER A 164 -9.23 -5.71 20.25
N PHE A 165 -8.10 -5.36 20.89
CA PHE A 165 -6.91 -6.20 20.91
C PHE A 165 -6.90 -7.23 22.04
N ASN A 166 -7.50 -8.36 21.75
CA ASN A 166 -7.11 -9.61 22.38
C ASN A 166 -6.31 -10.42 21.35
N SER A 167 -5.20 -11.01 21.74
CA SER A 167 -4.37 -11.87 20.87
C SER A 167 -5.13 -13.04 20.22
N SER A 168 -6.30 -13.40 20.74
CA SER A 168 -7.26 -14.35 20.17
C SER A 168 -8.03 -13.79 18.96
N GLU A 169 -7.98 -12.49 18.68
CA GLU A 169 -8.79 -11.81 17.66
C GLU A 169 -8.03 -11.37 16.41
N ILE A 170 -6.73 -11.73 16.30
CA ILE A 170 -5.90 -11.37 15.11
C ILE A 170 -6.59 -11.82 13.81
N LEU A 171 -7.22 -13.00 13.80
CA LEU A 171 -7.94 -13.49 12.63
C LEU A 171 -9.17 -12.63 12.30
N LYS A 172 -9.95 -12.21 13.30
CA LYS A 172 -11.11 -11.33 13.05
C LYS A 172 -10.67 -9.97 12.51
N GLN A 173 -9.54 -9.47 12.99
CA GLN A 173 -8.99 -8.19 12.57
C GLN A 173 -8.43 -8.25 11.16
N SER A 174 -7.70 -9.31 10.82
CA SER A 174 -7.21 -9.52 9.46
C SER A 174 -8.37 -9.67 8.47
N MET A 175 -9.42 -10.39 8.82
CA MET A 175 -10.65 -10.47 8.01
C MET A 175 -11.32 -9.11 7.84
N LYS A 176 -11.40 -8.30 8.90
CA LYS A 176 -11.96 -6.94 8.81
C LYS A 176 -11.17 -6.05 7.85
N ILE A 177 -9.84 -6.08 7.93
CA ILE A 177 -8.99 -5.34 6.97
C ILE A 177 -9.17 -5.86 5.56
N PHE A 178 -9.20 -7.17 5.37
CA PHE A 178 -9.42 -7.77 4.06
C PHE A 178 -10.74 -7.27 3.43
N ILE A 179 -11.83 -7.28 4.21
CA ILE A 179 -13.15 -6.79 3.75
C ILE A 179 -13.09 -5.31 3.42
N ILE A 180 -12.45 -4.48 4.24
CA ILE A 180 -12.27 -3.05 3.98
C ILE A 180 -11.46 -2.82 2.69
N TYR A 181 -10.33 -3.51 2.56
CA TYR A 181 -9.46 -3.41 1.40
C TYR A 181 -10.17 -3.81 0.11
N LEU A 182 -10.90 -4.91 0.14
CA LEU A 182 -11.69 -5.40 -0.98
C LEU A 182 -12.84 -4.45 -1.33
N SER A 183 -13.57 -3.92 -0.34
CA SER A 183 -14.67 -2.98 -0.57
C SER A 183 -14.18 -1.67 -1.21
N LEU A 184 -13.01 -1.16 -0.78
CA LEU A 184 -12.39 0.00 -1.40
C LEU A 184 -11.90 -0.28 -2.82
N THR A 185 -11.36 -1.47 -3.09
CA THR A 185 -10.99 -1.88 -4.45
C THR A 185 -12.20 -1.85 -5.37
N ILE A 186 -13.33 -2.42 -4.93
CA ILE A 186 -14.59 -2.40 -5.68
C ILE A 186 -15.10 -0.98 -5.89
N PHE A 187 -15.02 -0.14 -4.88
CA PHE A 187 -15.40 1.27 -4.97
C PHE A 187 -14.56 2.00 -6.03
N ILE A 188 -13.22 1.87 -6.00
CA ILE A 188 -12.33 2.48 -7.00
C ILE A 188 -12.70 1.99 -8.41
N TYR A 189 -12.92 0.68 -8.58
CA TYR A 189 -13.34 0.11 -9.87
C TYR A 189 -14.59 0.79 -10.42
N PHE A 190 -15.65 0.91 -9.61
CA PHE A 190 -16.89 1.55 -10.06
C PHE A 190 -16.71 3.04 -10.40
N VAL A 191 -15.92 3.79 -9.63
CA VAL A 191 -15.65 5.20 -9.95
C VAL A 191 -14.86 5.32 -11.26
N LEU A 192 -13.88 4.46 -11.50
CA LEU A 192 -13.15 4.41 -12.79
C LEU A 192 -14.07 4.10 -13.97
N LYS A 193 -15.08 3.22 -13.78
CA LYS A 193 -16.12 2.97 -14.80
C LYS A 193 -16.94 4.20 -15.10
N ILE A 194 -17.32 4.99 -14.10
CA ILE A 194 -18.07 6.25 -14.28
C ILE A 194 -17.30 7.25 -15.16
N ILE A 195 -15.98 7.29 -15.05
CA ILE A 195 -15.13 8.16 -15.87
C ILE A 195 -14.70 7.53 -17.22
N ASN A 196 -15.37 6.45 -17.63
CA ASN A 196 -15.25 5.77 -18.93
C ASN A 196 -13.93 4.99 -19.15
N PHE A 197 -13.32 4.43 -18.09
CA PHE A 197 -12.30 3.41 -18.29
C PHE A 197 -12.92 2.09 -18.78
N ARG A 198 -12.20 1.35 -19.64
CA ARG A 198 -12.58 -0.02 -20.03
C ARG A 198 -12.55 -0.93 -18.81
N ASP A 199 -13.38 -1.99 -18.78
CA ASP A 199 -13.50 -2.89 -17.62
C ASP A 199 -12.15 -3.47 -17.18
N PHE A 200 -11.35 -3.94 -18.12
CA PHE A 200 -10.03 -4.48 -17.86
C PHE A 200 -9.10 -3.44 -17.23
N ASP A 201 -9.04 -2.24 -17.81
CA ASP A 201 -8.18 -1.18 -17.32
C ASP A 201 -8.63 -0.66 -15.96
N ALA A 202 -9.95 -0.46 -15.78
CA ALA A 202 -10.53 -0.03 -14.50
C ALA A 202 -10.23 -1.02 -13.38
N PHE A 203 -10.33 -2.33 -13.66
CA PHE A 203 -10.04 -3.37 -12.68
C PHE A 203 -8.56 -3.37 -12.29
N ASN A 204 -7.65 -3.36 -13.27
CA ASN A 204 -6.22 -3.33 -13.01
C ASN A 204 -5.80 -2.06 -12.27
N PHE A 205 -6.30 -0.88 -12.68
CA PHE A 205 -6.04 0.37 -11.95
C PHE A 205 -6.59 0.35 -10.52
N ALA A 206 -7.76 -0.25 -10.28
CA ALA A 206 -8.30 -0.37 -8.93
C ALA A 206 -7.38 -1.18 -8.02
N LEU A 207 -6.81 -2.27 -8.53
CA LEU A 207 -5.84 -3.09 -7.80
C LEU A 207 -4.54 -2.32 -7.49
N THR A 208 -4.03 -1.57 -8.46
CA THR A 208 -2.77 -0.82 -8.30
C THR A 208 -2.94 0.43 -7.45
N ILE A 209 -4.05 1.15 -7.56
CA ILE A 209 -4.32 2.36 -6.77
C ILE A 209 -4.45 2.02 -5.28
N ILE A 210 -5.25 1.01 -4.92
CA ILE A 210 -5.44 0.65 -3.51
C ILE A 210 -4.15 0.14 -2.85
N SER A 211 -3.25 -0.47 -3.63
CA SER A 211 -1.97 -0.98 -3.15
C SER A 211 -0.84 0.05 -3.22
N SER A 212 -1.08 1.25 -3.79
CA SER A 212 -0.03 2.22 -4.12
C SER A 212 1.07 1.64 -5.03
N GLY A 213 0.68 0.81 -6.00
CA GLY A 213 1.61 -0.08 -6.69
C GLY A 213 2.37 0.51 -7.87
N GLY A 214 1.77 1.36 -8.67
CA GLY A 214 2.40 2.03 -9.82
C GLY A 214 2.48 1.23 -11.12
N PHE A 215 2.19 -0.07 -11.16
CA PHE A 215 2.08 -0.80 -12.41
C PHE A 215 0.84 -0.33 -13.19
N LYS A 216 1.07 0.11 -14.43
CA LYS A 216 0.00 0.60 -15.30
C LYS A 216 -0.48 -0.55 -16.19
N PRO A 217 -1.78 -0.68 -16.46
CA PRO A 217 -2.27 -1.60 -17.49
C PRO A 217 -2.11 -1.03 -18.92
N LEU A 218 -1.84 0.29 -19.04
CA LEU A 218 -1.70 1.04 -20.27
C LEU A 218 -0.44 1.89 -20.25
N ASN A 219 0.18 2.09 -21.41
CA ASN A 219 1.34 2.99 -21.52
C ASN A 219 0.92 4.46 -21.37
N GLU A 220 -0.17 4.86 -22.00
CA GLU A 220 -0.66 6.22 -22.04
C GLU A 220 -2.07 6.28 -21.45
N ILE A 221 -2.29 7.21 -20.50
CA ILE A 221 -3.58 7.42 -19.84
C ILE A 221 -4.24 8.70 -20.37
N ASP A 222 -3.47 9.53 -21.06
CA ASP A 222 -3.82 10.87 -21.50
C ASP A 222 -5.11 10.90 -22.34
N TYR A 223 -5.28 9.90 -23.21
CA TYR A 223 -6.47 9.81 -24.06
C TYR A 223 -7.77 9.48 -23.31
N ILE A 224 -7.67 8.85 -22.12
CA ILE A 224 -8.84 8.56 -21.28
C ILE A 224 -9.18 9.78 -20.41
N LEU A 225 -8.14 10.39 -19.82
CA LEU A 225 -8.26 11.55 -18.94
C LEU A 225 -8.26 12.87 -19.75
N ASN A 226 -9.11 12.94 -20.76
CA ASN A 226 -9.21 14.04 -21.73
C ASN A 226 -9.94 15.29 -21.21
N SER A 227 -10.45 15.29 -19.98
CA SER A 227 -11.12 16.45 -19.37
C SER A 227 -10.61 16.71 -17.97
N ASN A 228 -10.59 18.00 -17.58
CA ASN A 228 -10.17 18.42 -16.24
C ASN A 228 -10.96 17.71 -15.13
N PHE A 229 -12.25 17.47 -15.33
CA PHE A 229 -13.09 16.77 -14.38
C PHE A 229 -12.63 15.32 -14.13
N LYS A 230 -12.29 14.59 -15.20
CA LYS A 230 -11.77 13.23 -15.08
C LYS A 230 -10.41 13.19 -14.37
N ILE A 231 -9.55 14.17 -14.66
CA ILE A 231 -8.23 14.29 -13.99
C ILE A 231 -8.42 14.49 -12.48
N TYR A 232 -9.33 15.37 -12.07
CA TYR A 232 -9.60 15.58 -10.64
C TYR A 232 -10.14 14.32 -9.95
N ILE A 233 -11.14 13.63 -10.57
CA ILE A 233 -11.68 12.40 -9.98
C ILE A 233 -10.56 11.35 -9.84
N PHE A 234 -9.78 11.15 -10.88
CA PHE A 234 -8.67 10.21 -10.85
C PHE A 234 -7.65 10.59 -9.75
N SER A 235 -7.31 11.86 -9.63
CA SER A 235 -6.42 12.38 -8.59
C SER A 235 -6.96 12.14 -7.18
N PHE A 236 -8.26 12.32 -6.96
CA PHE A 236 -8.88 11.99 -5.66
C PHE A 236 -8.87 10.49 -5.36
N LEU A 237 -9.00 9.63 -6.37
CA LEU A 237 -8.86 8.18 -6.16
C LEU A 237 -7.45 7.79 -5.71
N LEU A 238 -6.41 8.46 -6.24
CA LEU A 238 -5.01 8.22 -5.81
C LEU A 238 -4.80 8.52 -4.33
N LEU A 239 -5.52 9.50 -3.76
CA LEU A 239 -5.43 9.82 -2.33
C LEU A 239 -5.98 8.73 -1.40
N ILE A 240 -6.75 7.76 -1.92
CA ILE A 240 -7.25 6.64 -1.12
C ILE A 240 -6.10 5.83 -0.50
N SER A 241 -5.01 5.66 -1.24
CA SER A 241 -3.83 4.95 -0.75
C SER A 241 -2.95 5.78 0.20
N PHE A 242 -3.10 7.11 0.22
CA PHE A 242 -2.34 8.04 1.06
C PHE A 242 -2.90 8.16 2.47
N PHE A 243 -4.21 8.30 2.61
CA PHE A 243 -4.88 8.37 3.90
C PHE A 243 -5.05 6.99 4.53
N SER A 244 -5.36 6.96 5.83
CA SER A 244 -5.69 5.72 6.53
C SER A 244 -6.85 4.99 5.85
N ILE A 245 -6.65 3.71 5.56
CA ILE A 245 -7.67 2.87 4.91
C ILE A 245 -8.98 2.83 5.70
N PHE A 246 -8.91 2.95 7.05
CA PHE A 246 -10.07 2.98 7.92
C PHE A 246 -10.85 4.29 7.82
N LEU A 247 -10.13 5.44 7.73
CA LEU A 247 -10.75 6.74 7.54
C LEU A 247 -11.53 6.76 6.23
N ILE A 248 -10.89 6.37 5.13
CA ILE A 248 -11.52 6.35 3.80
C ILE A 248 -12.75 5.44 3.80
N TYR A 249 -12.65 4.25 4.39
CA TYR A 249 -13.79 3.35 4.50
C TYR A 249 -14.95 3.97 5.28
N ASN A 250 -14.67 4.61 6.42
CA ASN A 250 -15.71 5.25 7.23
C ASN A 250 -16.35 6.46 6.53
N LEU A 251 -15.56 7.24 5.76
CA LEU A 251 -16.08 8.36 4.97
C LEU A 251 -17.00 7.89 3.84
N ILE A 252 -16.61 6.86 3.09
CA ILE A 252 -17.36 6.34 1.96
C ILE A 252 -18.65 5.65 2.41
N PHE A 253 -18.59 4.85 3.48
CA PHE A 253 -19.71 4.04 3.95
C PHE A 253 -20.45 4.65 5.15
N LEU A 254 -20.20 5.94 5.49
CA LEU A 254 -20.93 6.76 6.49
C LEU A 254 -21.08 6.10 7.87
N LYS A 255 -20.04 5.43 8.36
CA LYS A 255 -20.03 4.84 9.71
C LYS A 255 -19.56 5.85 10.75
N ASN A 256 -20.46 6.71 11.21
CA ASN A 256 -20.20 7.87 12.08
C ASN A 256 -19.57 7.61 13.47
N ARG A 257 -19.31 6.38 13.88
CA ARG A 257 -18.94 6.10 15.28
C ARG A 257 -17.48 6.38 15.66
N TYR A 258 -16.60 6.83 14.70
CA TYR A 258 -15.15 6.81 14.92
C TYR A 258 -14.41 8.05 14.43
N LEU A 259 -15.09 9.18 14.26
CA LEU A 259 -14.48 10.43 13.79
C LEU A 259 -13.43 11.03 14.73
N ASN A 260 -13.42 10.61 16.03
CA ASN A 260 -12.52 11.15 17.04
C ASN A 260 -11.07 10.63 16.96
N PHE A 261 -10.75 9.70 16.03
CA PHE A 261 -9.45 9.02 16.00
C PHE A 261 -8.52 9.46 14.86
N PHE A 262 -8.89 10.49 14.12
CA PHE A 262 -8.22 10.90 12.87
C PHE A 262 -7.29 12.10 13.01
N THR A 263 -6.60 12.27 14.12
CA THR A 263 -5.71 13.44 14.24
C THR A 263 -4.52 13.33 13.31
N GLU A 264 -3.99 12.14 13.03
CA GLU A 264 -2.94 11.95 12.03
C GLU A 264 -3.44 12.35 10.64
N ASP A 265 -4.59 11.81 10.24
CA ASP A 265 -5.20 12.11 8.94
C ASP A 265 -5.63 13.58 8.83
N TYR A 266 -6.02 14.23 9.92
CA TYR A 266 -6.29 15.67 9.95
C TYR A 266 -5.02 16.50 9.64
N TYR A 267 -3.89 16.18 10.27
CA TYR A 267 -2.63 16.85 9.96
C TYR A 267 -2.13 16.53 8.56
N LEU A 268 -2.35 15.30 8.08
CA LEU A 268 -2.06 14.91 6.70
C LEU A 268 -2.91 15.71 5.70
N LEU A 269 -4.21 15.88 5.98
CA LEU A 269 -5.10 16.67 5.14
C LEU A 269 -4.65 18.13 5.14
N LEU A 270 -4.27 18.69 6.28
CA LEU A 270 -3.72 20.04 6.38
C LEU A 270 -2.43 20.16 5.57
N TYR A 271 -1.52 19.17 5.68
CA TYR A 271 -0.31 19.10 4.88
C TYR A 271 -0.62 19.07 3.38
N PHE A 272 -1.54 18.23 2.96
CA PHE A 272 -1.97 18.13 1.56
C PHE A 272 -2.54 19.47 1.04
N ILE A 273 -3.43 20.12 1.80
CA ILE A 273 -4.01 21.42 1.44
C ILE A 273 -2.91 22.50 1.37
N THR A 274 -2.00 22.57 2.33
CA THR A 274 -0.94 23.58 2.33
C THR A 274 0.00 23.39 1.14
N VAL A 275 0.39 22.16 0.81
CA VAL A 275 1.23 21.85 -0.35
C VAL A 275 0.54 22.22 -1.64
N THR A 276 -0.72 21.83 -1.82
CA THR A 276 -1.48 22.17 -3.03
C THR A 276 -1.67 23.67 -3.18
N PHE A 277 -1.94 24.40 -2.09
CA PHE A 277 -2.09 25.84 -2.10
C PHE A 277 -0.77 26.55 -2.46
N ILE A 278 0.34 26.14 -1.84
CA ILE A 278 1.67 26.73 -2.14
C ILE A 278 2.00 26.54 -3.63
N LEU A 279 1.87 25.32 -4.15
CA LEU A 279 2.18 25.06 -5.54
C LEU A 279 1.22 25.76 -6.51
N PHE A 280 -0.06 25.91 -6.13
CA PHE A 280 -1.01 26.70 -6.90
C PHE A 280 -0.59 28.16 -7.04
N VAL A 281 -0.12 28.78 -5.93
CA VAL A 281 0.31 30.19 -5.93
C VAL A 281 1.60 30.39 -6.74
N PHE A 282 2.56 29.48 -6.61
CA PHE A 282 3.86 29.61 -7.31
C PHE A 282 3.79 29.23 -8.79
N PHE A 283 2.94 28.30 -9.17
CA PHE A 283 2.79 27.77 -10.52
C PHE A 283 1.38 28.08 -11.08
N ASN A 284 1.02 29.36 -11.08
CA ASN A 284 -0.30 29.87 -11.55
C ASN A 284 -0.44 29.75 -13.08
N GLU A 285 -0.30 28.54 -13.62
CA GLU A 285 -0.46 28.26 -15.03
C GLU A 285 -1.81 27.56 -15.33
N ASN A 286 -2.23 27.65 -16.61
CA ASN A 286 -3.49 27.09 -17.12
C ASN A 286 -3.64 25.56 -16.95
N ASN A 287 -2.62 24.86 -16.42
CA ASN A 287 -2.55 23.41 -16.30
C ASN A 287 -2.64 22.90 -14.84
N PHE A 288 -3.34 23.62 -13.97
CA PHE A 288 -3.54 23.20 -12.57
C PHE A 288 -4.04 21.75 -12.41
N PRO A 289 -4.96 21.21 -13.23
CA PRO A 289 -5.39 19.81 -13.12
C PRO A 289 -4.21 18.82 -13.24
N LEU A 290 -3.28 19.06 -14.16
CA LEU A 290 -2.08 18.21 -14.35
C LEU A 290 -1.11 18.34 -13.17
N LEU A 291 -0.90 19.56 -12.67
CA LEU A 291 -0.11 19.80 -11.46
C LEU A 291 -0.73 19.10 -10.25
N PHE A 292 -2.04 19.18 -10.09
CA PHE A 292 -2.76 18.49 -9.01
C PHE A 292 -2.61 16.97 -9.10
N LEU A 293 -2.69 16.42 -10.31
CA LEU A 293 -2.40 15.00 -10.54
C LEU A 293 -0.95 14.66 -10.14
N GLY A 294 0.03 15.47 -10.56
CA GLY A 294 1.44 15.29 -10.19
C GLY A 294 1.67 15.28 -8.68
N ILE A 295 0.99 16.18 -7.94
CA ILE A 295 1.03 16.21 -6.47
C ILE A 295 0.44 14.93 -5.88
N THR A 296 -0.77 14.56 -6.29
CA THR A 296 -1.48 13.41 -5.72
C THR A 296 -0.78 12.10 -6.01
N THR A 297 -0.23 11.92 -7.22
CA THR A 297 0.51 10.70 -7.57
C THR A 297 1.84 10.60 -6.80
N SER A 298 2.52 11.74 -6.56
CA SER A 298 3.78 11.77 -5.80
C SER A 298 3.55 11.50 -4.31
N ILE A 299 2.54 12.11 -3.69
CA ILE A 299 2.19 11.92 -2.29
C ILE A 299 1.69 10.49 -2.03
N SER A 300 0.92 9.92 -2.96
CA SER A 300 0.43 8.54 -2.87
C SER A 300 1.46 7.49 -3.26
N ASN A 301 2.60 7.89 -3.83
CA ASN A 301 3.68 7.01 -4.32
C ASN A 301 3.27 6.03 -5.43
N ILE A 302 2.26 6.38 -6.24
CA ILE A 302 1.78 5.52 -7.33
C ILE A 302 2.60 5.73 -8.62
N GLY A 303 3.18 6.92 -8.82
CA GLY A 303 4.07 7.17 -9.96
C GLY A 303 3.39 7.23 -11.33
N ILE A 304 2.14 7.67 -11.40
CA ILE A 304 1.38 7.82 -12.65
C ILE A 304 1.45 9.29 -13.09
N TYR A 305 2.20 9.58 -14.17
CA TYR A 305 2.36 10.92 -14.71
C TYR A 305 1.87 10.98 -16.16
N PHE A 306 1.49 12.17 -16.61
CA PHE A 306 1.24 12.46 -18.01
C PHE A 306 2.57 12.64 -18.75
N SER A 307 2.61 12.19 -20.00
CA SER A 307 3.79 12.31 -20.88
C SER A 307 4.18 13.77 -21.15
N ASP A 308 3.20 14.67 -21.21
CA ASP A 308 3.37 16.08 -21.58
C ASP A 308 3.47 17.03 -20.38
N SER A 309 3.76 16.53 -19.18
CA SER A 309 3.95 17.42 -18.02
C SER A 309 5.19 18.31 -18.22
N LYS A 310 4.95 19.58 -18.57
CA LYS A 310 6.00 20.61 -18.80
C LYS A 310 6.69 21.10 -17.52
N PHE A 311 6.30 20.55 -16.36
CA PHE A 311 6.82 21.02 -15.07
C PHE A 311 8.07 20.25 -14.68
N ASP A 312 9.19 20.95 -14.57
CA ASP A 312 10.40 20.39 -13.96
C ASP A 312 10.33 20.51 -12.43
N LEU A 313 9.32 19.82 -11.84
CA LEU A 313 9.09 19.74 -10.39
C LEU A 313 9.62 18.44 -9.78
N THR A 314 10.48 17.74 -10.49
CA THR A 314 10.97 16.41 -10.12
C THR A 314 11.52 16.38 -8.69
N PHE A 315 12.30 17.40 -8.32
CA PHE A 315 12.88 17.50 -6.97
C PHE A 315 11.80 17.68 -5.89
N ILE A 316 10.78 18.51 -6.13
CA ILE A 316 9.68 18.74 -5.17
C ILE A 316 8.84 17.46 -5.03
N PHE A 317 8.54 16.80 -6.14
CA PHE A 317 7.80 15.54 -6.12
C PHE A 317 8.57 14.43 -5.39
N LEU A 318 9.89 14.39 -5.51
CA LEU A 318 10.73 13.46 -4.77
C LEU A 318 10.63 13.68 -3.25
N ILE A 319 10.59 14.93 -2.76
CA ILE A 319 10.37 15.24 -1.36
C ILE A 319 9.02 14.69 -0.89
N PHE A 320 7.95 14.81 -1.69
CA PHE A 320 6.63 14.27 -1.34
C PHE A 320 6.62 12.75 -1.25
N VAL A 321 7.32 12.08 -2.16
CA VAL A 321 7.52 10.61 -2.14
C VAL A 321 8.19 10.17 -0.84
N ILE A 322 9.18 10.93 -0.34
CA ILE A 322 9.90 10.59 0.90
C ILE A 322 9.01 10.72 2.13
N ILE A 323 8.13 11.72 2.20
CA ILE A 323 7.29 11.98 3.38
C ILE A 323 6.32 10.83 3.63
N GLY A 324 5.68 10.32 2.57
CA GLY A 324 4.73 9.20 2.66
C GLY A 324 3.41 9.55 3.36
N GLY A 325 2.50 8.58 3.39
CA GLY A 325 1.16 8.73 3.94
C GLY A 325 1.01 8.36 5.42
N SER A 326 -0.25 8.10 5.82
CA SER A 326 -0.59 7.73 7.19
C SER A 326 -0.02 6.36 7.58
N LEU A 327 0.04 6.07 8.88
CA LEU A 327 0.59 4.81 9.39
C LEU A 327 -0.16 3.58 8.86
N LEU A 328 -1.48 3.66 8.71
CA LEU A 328 -2.35 2.58 8.22
C LEU A 328 -2.79 2.82 6.76
N SER A 329 -1.95 3.46 5.96
CA SER A 329 -2.11 3.59 4.51
C SER A 329 -1.25 2.57 3.76
N THR A 330 -1.50 2.38 2.49
CA THR A 330 -0.68 1.52 1.61
C THR A 330 0.47 2.28 0.96
N SER A 331 0.46 3.63 0.96
CA SER A 331 1.55 4.42 0.40
C SER A 331 2.89 4.11 1.09
N SER A 332 3.98 4.25 0.39
CA SER A 332 5.34 4.07 0.90
C SER A 332 5.88 5.34 1.60
N GLY A 333 7.18 5.44 1.81
CA GLY A 333 7.84 6.59 2.46
C GLY A 333 8.10 6.38 3.97
N ILE A 334 8.66 7.43 4.61
CA ILE A 334 9.07 7.39 6.02
C ILE A 334 7.86 7.32 6.98
N ARG A 335 6.68 7.62 6.51
CA ARG A 335 5.43 7.82 7.25
C ARG A 335 5.35 9.19 7.91
N PHE A 336 4.29 9.90 7.61
CA PHE A 336 4.02 11.24 8.13
C PHE A 336 4.11 11.30 9.66
N PHE A 337 3.59 10.30 10.35
CA PHE A 337 3.63 10.21 11.81
C PHE A 337 5.06 10.31 12.36
N LYS A 338 6.03 9.61 11.77
CA LYS A 338 7.42 9.65 12.21
C LYS A 338 8.02 11.04 12.01
N ILE A 339 7.81 11.65 10.86
CA ILE A 339 8.31 13.00 10.52
C ILE A 339 7.70 14.04 11.47
N PHE A 340 6.39 13.97 11.70
CA PHE A 340 5.67 14.88 12.58
C PHE A 340 6.17 14.78 14.03
N THR A 341 6.33 13.57 14.57
CA THR A 341 6.82 13.36 15.93
C THR A 341 8.26 13.85 16.09
N LEU A 342 9.12 13.63 15.10
CA LEU A 342 10.49 14.11 15.07
C LEU A 342 10.54 15.65 15.08
N PHE A 343 9.76 16.27 14.21
CA PHE A 343 9.68 17.73 14.13
C PHE A 343 9.21 18.37 15.45
N LYS A 344 8.21 17.76 16.08
CA LYS A 344 7.69 18.24 17.37
C LYS A 344 8.69 18.03 18.51
N PHE A 345 9.45 16.93 18.46
CA PHE A 345 10.53 16.66 19.39
C PHE A 345 11.63 17.71 19.27
N THR A 346 12.19 17.91 18.08
CA THR A 346 13.27 18.89 17.84
C THR A 346 12.85 20.31 18.21
N LYS A 347 11.60 20.70 17.87
CA LYS A 347 11.02 21.99 18.27
C LYS A 347 11.03 22.16 19.81
N ASN A 348 10.55 21.14 20.54
CA ASN A 348 10.51 21.21 22.01
C ASN A 348 11.91 21.24 22.62
N GLU A 349 12.87 20.53 22.05
CA GLU A 349 14.25 20.53 22.46
C GLU A 349 14.89 21.92 22.26
N LEU A 350 14.74 22.52 21.10
CA LEU A 350 15.19 23.88 20.82
C LEU A 350 14.57 24.92 21.78
N LEU A 351 13.25 24.78 22.04
CA LEU A 351 12.57 25.66 22.98
C LEU A 351 13.07 25.50 24.43
N SER A 352 13.48 24.28 24.81
CA SER A 352 14.06 24.05 26.17
C SER A 352 15.39 24.75 26.37
N TYR A 353 16.20 24.86 25.30
CA TYR A 353 17.47 25.65 25.37
C TYR A 353 17.22 27.16 25.40
N THR A 354 16.20 27.65 24.70
CA THR A 354 15.88 29.07 24.62
C THR A 354 15.11 29.59 25.85
N LYS A 355 14.37 28.73 26.56
CA LYS A 355 13.53 29.07 27.72
C LYS A 355 13.78 28.13 28.89
N PRO A 356 14.96 28.19 29.52
CA PRO A 356 15.37 27.23 30.56
C PRO A 356 14.52 27.27 31.84
N LYS A 357 13.77 28.37 32.09
CA LYS A 357 12.85 28.50 33.24
C LYS A 357 11.47 27.85 33.03
N GLN A 358 11.15 27.36 31.83
CA GLN A 358 9.89 26.69 31.55
C GLN A 358 10.06 25.16 31.58
N VAL A 359 9.16 24.48 32.29
CA VAL A 359 9.13 23.02 32.30
C VAL A 359 8.49 22.56 30.99
N PHE A 360 9.29 22.04 30.07
CA PHE A 360 8.80 21.41 28.86
C PHE A 360 8.41 19.97 29.17
N LEU A 361 7.20 19.58 28.72
CA LEU A 361 6.76 18.20 28.86
C LEU A 361 7.67 17.30 28.02
N SER A 362 8.30 16.33 28.66
CA SER A 362 9.06 15.23 28.00
C SER A 362 8.17 14.25 27.20
N LYS A 363 6.99 14.70 26.83
CA LYS A 363 5.96 13.90 26.15
C LYS A 363 5.42 14.64 24.94
N VAL A 364 5.40 13.98 23.79
CA VAL A 364 4.67 14.45 22.61
C VAL A 364 3.24 13.97 22.73
N SER A 365 2.28 14.89 22.82
CA SER A 365 0.87 14.52 22.75
C SER A 365 0.48 14.28 21.29
N PHE A 366 0.06 13.08 21.01
CA PHE A 366 -0.57 12.71 19.74
C PHE A 366 -1.90 12.04 20.10
N ASN A 367 -3.01 12.65 19.77
CA ASN A 367 -4.31 12.34 20.34
C ASN A 367 -4.31 12.45 21.87
N GLU A 368 -5.12 11.66 22.55
CA GLU A 368 -5.12 11.50 24.00
C GLU A 368 -3.88 10.78 24.54
N SER A 369 -3.02 10.23 23.65
CA SER A 369 -1.82 9.49 24.03
C SER A 369 -0.63 10.43 24.17
N LYS A 370 0.04 10.34 25.33
CA LYS A 370 1.31 11.05 25.60
C LYS A 370 2.46 10.09 25.38
N ILE A 371 3.24 10.29 24.34
CA ILE A 371 4.40 9.45 23.99
C ILE A 371 5.64 10.03 24.66
N ASN A 372 6.37 9.22 25.44
CA ASN A 372 7.61 9.61 26.08
C ASN A 372 8.74 9.73 25.04
N TYR A 373 9.63 10.70 25.19
CA TYR A 373 10.77 10.89 24.30
C TYR A 373 11.71 9.67 24.21
N SER A 374 11.93 8.98 25.32
CA SER A 374 12.74 7.75 25.33
C SER A 374 12.19 6.64 24.42
N VAL A 375 10.88 6.69 24.14
CA VAL A 375 10.20 5.72 23.28
C VAL A 375 10.24 6.17 21.82
N ILE A 376 10.26 7.48 21.56
CA ILE A 376 10.33 8.02 20.19
C ILE A 376 11.57 7.51 19.47
N ASN A 377 12.73 7.48 20.14
CA ASN A 377 13.97 6.95 19.55
C ASN A 377 13.84 5.48 19.09
N LYS A 378 13.02 4.67 19.78
CA LYS A 378 12.76 3.27 19.34
C LYS A 378 11.92 3.16 18.07
N TYR A 379 11.20 4.22 17.69
CA TYR A 379 10.39 4.21 16.45
C TYR A 379 11.20 4.61 15.22
N PHE A 380 12.40 5.17 15.40
CA PHE A 380 13.30 5.56 14.30
C PHE A 380 14.36 4.49 13.98
N LEU A 381 14.61 3.58 14.91
CA LEU A 381 15.40 2.38 14.69
C LEU A 381 14.51 1.26 14.09
#